data_17611bc766bde2148b29a2b854735321
#
_entry.id   17611bc766bde2148b29a2b854735321
#
_cell.length_a   1.000
_cell.length_b   1.000
_cell.length_c   1.000
_cell.angle_alpha   90.00
_cell.angle_beta   90.00
_cell.angle_gamma   90.00
#
_symmetry.space_group_name_H-M   'P 1'
#
loop_
_entity.id
_entity.type
_entity.pdbx_description
1 polymer ?
#
loop_
_entity_poly.entity_id
_entity_poly.type
_entity_poly.pdbx_seq_one_letter_code
_entity_poly.pdbx_strand_id
1 'polypeptide(L)'
;MSIKGIGINADSSRIDGNLEVLREDLACFQRAGFDYVEIPVHGVDAILNGRLNPRQVKRVKEVLARFDLQYTVHCSDWLNLMDADEFPLHKSNFEASIEFASEIGAKILVYHSGRVELENEYLGQAALTRELLSLPDRALVSEQERRERETLAELADFAKERGVTICVENADPRVDEEALWELARRVRVKGIDLFYRIAPGGDIALYNYGGMISRLVEQVKGVGKENVGITFDFGHAYIASHYYGFDFLDSIELARPFIKHVHVHDDFGRPAGVDRRQIVLISQGKGDLHMPIGWGEIPYREVFSRLKGYEGVVLLELKPRYRPYLEEALQETRRLLAECGVE
;
A
#
# COMPACT_ATOMS: atom_id res chain seq x y z
N MET A 1 14.40 -1.72 -23.32
CA MET A 1 13.61 -2.50 -22.34
C MET A 1 12.46 -1.61 -21.96
N SER A 2 11.24 -2.12 -22.04
CA SER A 2 10.00 -1.36 -21.87
C SER A 2 9.21 -1.86 -20.66
N ILE A 3 8.36 -1.02 -20.09
CA ILE A 3 7.39 -1.44 -19.08
C ILE A 3 6.47 -2.52 -19.64
N LYS A 4 5.88 -3.33 -18.78
CA LYS A 4 4.92 -4.37 -19.18
C LYS A 4 3.58 -3.81 -19.62
N GLY A 5 3.23 -2.62 -19.15
CA GLY A 5 1.99 -1.93 -19.45
C GLY A 5 1.56 -1.02 -18.33
N ILE A 6 0.43 -0.34 -18.52
CA ILE A 6 -0.15 0.57 -17.55
C ILE A 6 -1.43 -0.05 -16.99
N GLY A 7 -1.53 -0.09 -15.67
CA GLY A 7 -2.67 -0.65 -14.95
C GLY A 7 -3.48 0.40 -14.18
N ILE A 8 -4.58 -0.08 -13.62
CA ILE A 8 -5.48 0.67 -12.73
C ILE A 8 -5.96 -0.22 -11.59
N ASN A 9 -6.18 0.34 -10.42
CA ASN A 9 -6.79 -0.39 -9.31
C ASN A 9 -8.31 -0.55 -9.51
N ALA A 10 -8.81 -1.73 -9.17
CA ALA A 10 -10.24 -1.93 -8.94
C ALA A 10 -10.53 -1.60 -7.47
N ASP A 11 -11.31 -0.56 -7.21
CA ASP A 11 -11.54 -0.05 -5.86
C ASP A 11 -12.47 -0.96 -5.04
N SER A 12 -11.95 -1.42 -3.89
CA SER A 12 -12.64 -2.37 -3.01
C SER A 12 -13.95 -1.81 -2.45
N SER A 13 -13.97 -0.53 -2.09
CA SER A 13 -15.15 0.12 -1.51
C SER A 13 -16.27 0.32 -2.52
N ARG A 14 -15.94 0.41 -3.80
CA ARG A 14 -16.91 0.48 -4.89
C ARG A 14 -17.47 -0.90 -5.25
N ILE A 15 -16.59 -1.91 -5.27
CA ILE A 15 -16.99 -3.29 -5.62
C ILE A 15 -17.83 -3.89 -4.50
N ASP A 16 -17.36 -3.82 -3.26
CA ASP A 16 -18.06 -4.27 -2.04
C ASP A 16 -18.76 -5.64 -2.24
N GLY A 17 -17.99 -6.63 -2.74
CA GLY A 17 -18.46 -7.99 -3.03
C GLY A 17 -19.35 -8.12 -4.29
N ASN A 18 -19.75 -7.03 -4.94
CA ASN A 18 -20.63 -7.04 -6.10
C ASN A 18 -19.87 -7.21 -7.42
N LEU A 19 -19.83 -8.43 -7.95
CA LEU A 19 -19.12 -8.75 -9.18
C LEU A 19 -19.71 -8.11 -10.45
N GLU A 20 -20.96 -7.62 -10.44
CA GLU A 20 -21.48 -6.83 -11.56
C GLU A 20 -20.82 -5.46 -11.63
N VAL A 21 -20.55 -4.83 -10.46
CA VAL A 21 -19.78 -3.59 -10.40
C VAL A 21 -18.36 -3.82 -10.90
N LEU A 22 -17.69 -4.91 -10.47
CA LEU A 22 -16.39 -5.29 -11.00
C LEU A 22 -16.43 -5.43 -12.54
N ARG A 23 -17.43 -6.12 -13.08
CA ARG A 23 -17.59 -6.30 -14.53
C ARG A 23 -17.75 -4.97 -15.28
N GLU A 24 -18.52 -4.04 -14.71
CA GLU A 24 -18.70 -2.69 -15.28
C GLU A 24 -17.40 -1.90 -15.26
N ASP A 25 -16.61 -2.03 -14.18
CA ASP A 25 -15.33 -1.37 -14.02
C ASP A 25 -14.30 -1.92 -15.02
N LEU A 26 -14.17 -3.23 -15.13
CA LEU A 26 -13.30 -3.87 -16.12
C LEU A 26 -13.65 -3.46 -17.56
N ALA A 27 -14.94 -3.40 -17.91
CA ALA A 27 -15.37 -2.91 -19.20
C ALA A 27 -15.00 -1.45 -19.45
N CYS A 28 -15.04 -0.61 -18.40
CA CYS A 28 -14.61 0.78 -18.48
C CYS A 28 -13.10 0.87 -18.66
N PHE A 29 -12.31 0.13 -17.87
CA PHE A 29 -10.85 0.15 -17.91
C PHE A 29 -10.31 -0.36 -19.25
N GLN A 30 -10.87 -1.45 -19.77
CA GLN A 30 -10.49 -1.95 -21.09
C GLN A 30 -10.82 -0.93 -22.19
N ARG A 31 -11.98 -0.26 -22.16
CA ARG A 31 -12.31 0.80 -23.14
C ARG A 31 -11.39 2.02 -23.04
N ALA A 32 -10.98 2.38 -21.83
CA ALA A 32 -10.01 3.46 -21.63
C ALA A 32 -8.63 3.10 -22.15
N GLY A 33 -8.31 1.81 -22.32
CA GLY A 33 -7.04 1.32 -22.87
C GLY A 33 -5.98 0.98 -21.83
N PHE A 34 -6.39 0.58 -20.62
CA PHE A 34 -5.50 -0.03 -19.63
C PHE A 34 -5.14 -1.45 -20.03
N ASP A 35 -3.93 -1.87 -19.65
CA ASP A 35 -3.40 -3.23 -19.92
C ASP A 35 -3.59 -4.15 -18.72
N TYR A 36 -3.54 -3.59 -17.50
CA TYR A 36 -3.61 -4.32 -16.24
C TYR A 36 -4.71 -3.78 -15.34
N VAL A 37 -5.24 -4.66 -14.48
CA VAL A 37 -6.11 -4.27 -13.37
C VAL A 37 -5.65 -4.97 -12.09
N GLU A 38 -5.49 -4.20 -11.02
CA GLU A 38 -5.22 -4.74 -9.69
C GLU A 38 -6.50 -5.08 -8.97
N ILE A 39 -6.61 -6.34 -8.55
CA ILE A 39 -7.80 -6.89 -7.90
C ILE A 39 -7.57 -6.99 -6.38
N PRO A 40 -8.32 -6.24 -5.56
CA PRO A 40 -8.23 -6.36 -4.11
C PRO A 40 -8.98 -7.61 -3.64
N VAL A 41 -8.32 -8.48 -2.86
CA VAL A 41 -8.92 -9.74 -2.39
C VAL A 41 -10.19 -9.54 -1.57
N HIS A 42 -10.22 -8.48 -0.77
CA HIS A 42 -11.36 -8.13 0.10
C HIS A 42 -12.51 -7.46 -0.65
N GLY A 43 -12.22 -6.78 -1.78
CA GLY A 43 -13.26 -6.17 -2.62
C GLY A 43 -14.10 -7.18 -3.40
N VAL A 44 -13.59 -8.40 -3.60
CA VAL A 44 -14.26 -9.46 -4.38
C VAL A 44 -14.65 -10.66 -3.53
N ASP A 45 -14.56 -10.59 -2.21
CA ASP A 45 -14.85 -11.70 -1.27
C ASP A 45 -14.12 -13.01 -1.62
N ALA A 46 -12.92 -12.90 -2.18
CA ALA A 46 -12.13 -14.07 -2.56
C ALA A 46 -11.66 -14.90 -1.35
N ILE A 47 -11.52 -14.24 -0.21
CA ILE A 47 -11.00 -14.82 1.03
C ILE A 47 -11.97 -14.53 2.17
N LEU A 48 -12.31 -15.56 2.92
CA LEU A 48 -13.13 -15.45 4.13
C LEU A 48 -12.45 -16.19 5.28
N ASN A 49 -12.21 -15.49 6.40
CA ASN A 49 -11.57 -16.05 7.60
C ASN A 49 -10.26 -16.81 7.27
N GLY A 50 -9.37 -16.17 6.51
CA GLY A 50 -8.06 -16.72 6.15
C GLY A 50 -8.09 -17.87 5.15
N ARG A 51 -9.19 -18.11 4.44
CA ARG A 51 -9.33 -19.21 3.48
C ARG A 51 -9.95 -18.74 2.19
N LEU A 52 -9.51 -19.31 1.07
CA LEU A 52 -10.18 -19.07 -0.20
C LEU A 52 -11.67 -19.42 -0.10
N ASN A 53 -12.48 -18.58 -0.73
CA ASN A 53 -13.90 -18.83 -0.99
C ASN A 53 -14.03 -19.43 -2.41
N PRO A 54 -14.04 -20.77 -2.59
CA PRO A 54 -13.95 -21.38 -3.92
C PRO A 54 -15.11 -21.01 -4.83
N ARG A 55 -16.30 -20.79 -4.24
CA ARG A 55 -17.47 -20.36 -4.98
C ARG A 55 -17.29 -18.97 -5.57
N GLN A 56 -16.75 -18.06 -4.79
CA GLN A 56 -16.55 -16.67 -5.22
C GLN A 56 -15.35 -16.58 -6.17
N VAL A 57 -14.26 -17.27 -5.89
CA VAL A 57 -13.09 -17.35 -6.79
C VAL A 57 -13.51 -17.82 -8.18
N LYS A 58 -14.34 -18.87 -8.27
CA LYS A 58 -14.88 -19.33 -9.56
C LYS A 58 -15.62 -18.22 -10.29
N ARG A 59 -16.53 -17.51 -9.60
CA ARG A 59 -17.29 -16.40 -10.19
C ARG A 59 -16.41 -15.23 -10.62
N VAL A 60 -15.41 -14.89 -9.82
CA VAL A 60 -14.42 -13.87 -10.20
C VAL A 60 -13.70 -14.28 -11.48
N LYS A 61 -13.17 -15.50 -11.57
CA LYS A 61 -12.53 -16.04 -12.79
C LYS A 61 -13.44 -15.94 -14.01
N GLU A 62 -14.73 -16.26 -13.87
CA GLU A 62 -15.73 -16.17 -14.96
C GLU A 62 -15.96 -14.72 -15.41
N VAL A 63 -15.83 -13.73 -14.50
CA VAL A 63 -15.90 -12.31 -14.85
C VAL A 63 -14.61 -11.88 -15.55
N LEU A 64 -13.44 -12.16 -14.95
CA LEU A 64 -12.13 -11.74 -15.47
C LEU A 64 -11.88 -12.29 -16.88
N ALA A 65 -12.27 -13.53 -17.16
CA ALA A 65 -12.08 -14.19 -18.46
C ALA A 65 -12.82 -13.55 -19.64
N ARG A 66 -13.69 -12.56 -19.38
CA ARG A 66 -14.43 -11.83 -20.43
C ARG A 66 -13.68 -10.65 -21.01
N PHE A 67 -12.52 -10.32 -20.44
CA PHE A 67 -11.76 -9.12 -20.78
C PHE A 67 -10.34 -9.49 -21.21
N ASP A 68 -9.84 -8.75 -22.17
CA ASP A 68 -8.43 -8.82 -22.61
C ASP A 68 -7.58 -7.89 -21.70
N LEU A 69 -7.51 -8.26 -20.43
CA LEU A 69 -6.78 -7.56 -19.39
C LEU A 69 -5.89 -8.53 -18.64
N GLN A 70 -4.76 -8.06 -18.17
CA GLN A 70 -3.91 -8.80 -17.23
C GLN A 70 -4.19 -8.33 -15.80
N TYR A 71 -3.79 -9.12 -14.82
CA TYR A 71 -4.17 -8.86 -13.43
C TYR A 71 -2.97 -8.88 -12.50
N THR A 72 -2.99 -7.98 -11.53
CA THR A 72 -2.23 -8.03 -10.28
C THR A 72 -3.21 -8.19 -9.12
N VAL A 73 -2.72 -8.49 -7.94
CA VAL A 73 -3.56 -8.69 -6.76
C VAL A 73 -3.04 -7.85 -5.61
N HIS A 74 -3.96 -7.22 -4.90
CA HIS A 74 -3.69 -6.53 -3.65
C HIS A 74 -4.26 -7.33 -2.46
N CYS A 75 -3.43 -7.56 -1.43
CA CYS A 75 -3.87 -8.15 -0.17
C CYS A 75 -4.91 -7.26 0.52
N SER A 76 -5.53 -7.78 1.57
CA SER A 76 -6.36 -6.93 2.45
C SER A 76 -5.51 -5.87 3.13
N ASP A 77 -5.98 -4.62 3.17
CA ASP A 77 -5.32 -3.48 3.80
C ASP A 77 -5.08 -3.70 5.31
N TRP A 78 -5.86 -4.58 5.92
CA TRP A 78 -5.73 -4.96 7.33
C TRP A 78 -4.79 -6.12 7.59
N LEU A 79 -4.25 -6.76 6.53
CA LEU A 79 -3.30 -7.85 6.70
C LEU A 79 -2.00 -7.29 7.29
N ASN A 80 -1.56 -7.86 8.41
CA ASN A 80 -0.41 -7.38 9.18
C ASN A 80 0.38 -8.54 9.80
N LEU A 81 1.48 -8.94 9.19
CA LEU A 81 2.32 -10.02 9.69
C LEU A 81 3.12 -9.64 10.95
N MET A 82 3.12 -8.37 11.34
CA MET A 82 3.71 -7.92 12.61
C MET A 82 2.74 -8.06 13.79
N ASP A 83 1.43 -8.21 13.54
CA ASP A 83 0.46 -8.44 14.60
C ASP A 83 0.75 -9.78 15.31
N ALA A 84 0.89 -9.73 16.64
CA ALA A 84 1.18 -10.91 17.44
C ALA A 84 -0.08 -11.70 17.81
N ASP A 85 -1.18 -11.01 18.01
CA ASP A 85 -2.39 -11.56 18.58
C ASP A 85 -3.17 -12.38 17.56
N GLU A 86 -3.28 -11.88 16.33
CA GLU A 86 -3.98 -12.55 15.23
C GLU A 86 -3.02 -13.12 14.15
N PHE A 87 -1.73 -13.27 14.46
CA PHE A 87 -0.72 -13.75 13.52
C PHE A 87 -1.12 -15.00 12.72
N PRO A 88 -1.70 -16.07 13.30
CA PRO A 88 -2.11 -17.25 12.52
C PRO A 88 -3.18 -16.94 11.49
N LEU A 89 -4.09 -15.99 11.75
CA LEU A 89 -5.12 -15.55 10.82
C LEU A 89 -4.50 -14.71 9.71
N HIS A 90 -3.60 -13.80 10.05
CA HIS A 90 -2.88 -12.99 9.05
C HIS A 90 -2.04 -13.87 8.11
N LYS A 91 -1.29 -14.85 8.64
CA LYS A 91 -0.51 -15.77 7.81
C LYS A 91 -1.40 -16.59 6.89
N SER A 92 -2.49 -17.17 7.38
CA SER A 92 -3.40 -17.94 6.52
C SER A 92 -4.13 -17.07 5.48
N ASN A 93 -4.43 -15.81 5.79
CA ASN A 93 -4.97 -14.86 4.82
C ASN A 93 -3.96 -14.55 3.72
N PHE A 94 -2.69 -14.42 4.08
CA PHE A 94 -1.62 -14.21 3.09
C PHE A 94 -1.45 -15.41 2.16
N GLU A 95 -1.41 -16.64 2.72
CA GLU A 95 -1.36 -17.88 1.94
C GLU A 95 -2.53 -17.97 0.96
N ALA A 96 -3.75 -17.68 1.42
CA ALA A 96 -4.94 -17.62 0.56
C ALA A 96 -4.84 -16.52 -0.51
N SER A 97 -4.19 -15.39 -0.22
CA SER A 97 -3.97 -14.32 -1.21
C SER A 97 -3.01 -14.75 -2.31
N ILE A 98 -1.95 -15.50 -1.97
CA ILE A 98 -1.02 -16.09 -2.93
C ILE A 98 -1.77 -17.12 -3.83
N GLU A 99 -2.61 -17.97 -3.22
CA GLU A 99 -3.42 -18.93 -3.97
C GLU A 99 -4.39 -18.24 -4.90
N PHE A 100 -5.08 -17.20 -4.43
CA PHE A 100 -5.99 -16.40 -5.28
C PHE A 100 -5.24 -15.75 -6.45
N ALA A 101 -4.08 -15.14 -6.21
CA ALA A 101 -3.27 -14.57 -7.28
C ALA A 101 -2.92 -15.62 -8.35
N SER A 102 -2.48 -16.80 -7.92
CA SER A 102 -2.21 -17.92 -8.82
C SER A 102 -3.46 -18.37 -9.60
N GLU A 103 -4.61 -18.47 -8.94
CA GLU A 103 -5.88 -18.89 -9.53
C GLU A 103 -6.37 -17.96 -10.65
N ILE A 104 -6.11 -16.66 -10.56
CA ILE A 104 -6.48 -15.69 -11.61
C ILE A 104 -5.32 -15.39 -12.57
N GLY A 105 -4.17 -16.06 -12.44
CA GLY A 105 -3.01 -15.89 -13.30
C GLY A 105 -2.17 -14.64 -13.02
N ALA A 106 -2.43 -13.94 -11.91
CA ALA A 106 -1.65 -12.78 -11.50
C ALA A 106 -0.22 -13.18 -11.09
N LYS A 107 0.75 -12.34 -11.42
CA LYS A 107 2.18 -12.56 -11.11
C LYS A 107 2.70 -11.68 -9.99
N ILE A 108 1.96 -10.65 -9.62
CA ILE A 108 2.28 -9.69 -8.56
C ILE A 108 1.21 -9.77 -7.50
N LEU A 109 1.64 -9.86 -6.24
CA LEU A 109 0.82 -9.75 -5.06
C LEU A 109 1.37 -8.61 -4.21
N VAL A 110 0.60 -7.55 -4.05
CA VAL A 110 0.93 -6.40 -3.22
C VAL A 110 0.52 -6.66 -1.79
N TYR A 111 1.39 -6.31 -0.87
CA TYR A 111 1.20 -6.41 0.57
C TYR A 111 1.68 -5.12 1.24
N HIS A 112 0.80 -4.42 1.94
CA HIS A 112 1.21 -3.30 2.79
C HIS A 112 2.23 -3.77 3.83
N SER A 113 3.30 -3.00 4.01
CA SER A 113 4.31 -3.28 5.04
C SER A 113 3.66 -3.47 6.42
N GLY A 114 4.20 -4.40 7.18
CA GLY A 114 3.76 -4.63 8.55
C GLY A 114 3.97 -3.40 9.43
N ARG A 115 3.15 -3.29 10.45
CA ARG A 115 3.15 -2.16 11.36
C ARG A 115 2.83 -2.60 12.77
N VAL A 116 3.28 -1.85 13.74
CA VAL A 116 2.75 -1.94 15.09
C VAL A 116 1.39 -1.25 15.09
N GLU A 117 0.34 -1.98 15.39
CA GLU A 117 -0.98 -1.39 15.52
C GLU A 117 -1.07 -0.63 16.86
N LEU A 118 -1.05 0.68 16.74
CA LEU A 118 -1.51 1.56 17.81
C LEU A 118 -3.03 1.65 17.61
N GLU A 119 -3.74 0.64 18.07
CA GLU A 119 -5.18 0.53 17.82
C GLU A 119 -5.96 1.74 18.28
N ASN A 120 -7.03 2.08 17.56
CA ASN A 120 -8.03 3.07 17.98
C ASN A 120 -8.64 2.72 19.37
N GLU A 121 -8.64 1.45 19.77
CA GLU A 121 -8.99 1.01 21.11
C GLU A 121 -7.98 1.49 22.14
N TYR A 122 -6.68 1.47 21.82
CA TYR A 122 -5.66 2.07 22.68
C TYR A 122 -5.86 3.57 22.83
N LEU A 123 -6.24 4.28 21.77
CA LEU A 123 -6.56 5.71 21.86
C LEU A 123 -7.84 5.97 22.67
N GLY A 124 -8.87 5.18 22.47
CA GLY A 124 -10.12 5.27 23.22
C GLY A 124 -9.97 4.90 24.69
N GLN A 125 -9.23 3.83 24.97
CA GLN A 125 -8.96 3.38 26.32
C GLN A 125 -7.88 4.19 27.01
N ALA A 126 -6.87 4.70 26.29
CA ALA A 126 -5.88 5.61 26.84
C ALA A 126 -6.52 6.91 27.40
N ALA A 127 -7.67 7.31 26.87
CA ALA A 127 -8.45 8.40 27.46
C ALA A 127 -9.11 8.00 28.79
N LEU A 128 -9.30 6.72 29.05
CA LEU A 128 -10.02 6.17 30.21
C LEU A 128 -9.08 5.52 31.24
N THR A 129 -7.98 4.90 30.82
CA THR A 129 -7.04 4.19 31.69
C THR A 129 -5.61 4.67 31.45
N ARG A 130 -4.90 5.04 32.49
CA ARG A 130 -3.51 5.53 32.43
C ARG A 130 -2.47 4.49 31.98
N GLU A 131 -2.88 3.25 31.80
CA GLU A 131 -1.99 2.11 31.54
C GLU A 131 -1.63 1.93 30.05
N LEU A 132 -2.37 2.59 29.16
CA LEU A 132 -2.32 2.35 27.71
C LEU A 132 -1.35 3.24 26.93
N LEU A 133 -0.53 4.00 27.60
CA LEU A 133 0.40 4.92 26.98
C LEU A 133 1.83 4.38 26.97
N SER A 134 2.03 3.09 27.23
CA SER A 134 3.31 2.43 26.98
C SER A 134 3.37 2.06 25.51
N LEU A 135 4.04 2.90 24.73
CA LEU A 135 4.46 2.52 23.39
C LEU A 135 5.31 1.24 23.49
N PRO A 136 5.15 0.27 22.57
CA PRO A 136 5.99 -0.90 22.53
C PRO A 136 7.46 -0.51 22.52
N ASP A 137 8.29 -1.18 23.30
CA ASP A 137 9.71 -0.89 23.30
C ASP A 137 10.36 -1.32 21.97
N ARG A 138 11.56 -0.82 21.71
CA ARG A 138 12.31 -1.12 20.48
C ARG A 138 12.60 -2.61 20.31
N ALA A 139 12.76 -3.36 21.41
CA ALA A 139 13.05 -4.78 21.34
C ALA A 139 11.83 -5.55 20.82
N LEU A 140 10.62 -5.18 21.27
CA LEU A 140 9.36 -5.78 20.79
C LEU A 140 9.14 -5.46 19.30
N VAL A 141 9.31 -4.20 18.88
CA VAL A 141 9.18 -3.81 17.46
C VAL A 141 10.17 -4.60 16.60
N SER A 142 11.44 -4.68 17.02
CA SER A 142 12.46 -5.44 16.28
C SER A 142 12.14 -6.93 16.19
N GLU A 143 11.53 -7.50 17.20
CA GLU A 143 11.08 -8.90 17.20
C GLU A 143 9.91 -9.11 16.22
N GLN A 144 8.95 -8.19 16.17
CA GLN A 144 7.84 -8.24 15.23
C GLN A 144 8.32 -8.10 13.77
N GLU A 145 9.25 -7.18 13.49
CA GLU A 145 9.88 -7.04 12.17
C GLU A 145 10.67 -8.30 11.77
N ARG A 146 11.38 -8.92 12.71
CA ARG A 146 12.09 -10.18 12.49
C ARG A 146 11.13 -11.31 12.13
N ARG A 147 10.04 -11.44 12.87
CA ARG A 147 8.99 -12.45 12.62
C ARG A 147 8.38 -12.26 11.24
N GLU A 148 8.05 -11.02 10.86
CA GLU A 148 7.53 -10.72 9.54
C GLU A 148 8.53 -11.14 8.43
N ARG A 149 9.83 -10.79 8.58
CA ARG A 149 10.86 -11.21 7.61
C ARG A 149 10.93 -12.71 7.42
N GLU A 150 10.95 -13.46 8.52
CA GLU A 150 10.99 -14.91 8.51
C GLU A 150 9.74 -15.50 7.84
N THR A 151 8.57 -14.96 8.18
CA THR A 151 7.30 -15.36 7.57
C THR A 151 7.24 -15.03 6.09
N LEU A 152 7.69 -13.84 5.67
CA LEU A 152 7.78 -13.48 4.26
C LEU A 152 8.73 -14.39 3.48
N ALA A 153 9.81 -14.87 4.11
CA ALA A 153 10.72 -15.83 3.49
C ALA A 153 10.06 -17.21 3.25
N GLU A 154 9.26 -17.68 4.22
CA GLU A 154 8.45 -18.91 4.06
C GLU A 154 7.37 -18.73 2.98
N LEU A 155 6.63 -17.63 3.04
CA LEU A 155 5.58 -17.31 2.07
C LEU A 155 6.14 -17.08 0.65
N ALA A 156 7.38 -16.61 0.53
CA ALA A 156 8.05 -16.46 -0.75
C ALA A 156 8.32 -17.81 -1.43
N ASP A 157 8.70 -18.83 -0.67
CA ASP A 157 8.87 -20.18 -1.23
C ASP A 157 7.53 -20.73 -1.72
N PHE A 158 6.47 -20.58 -0.94
CA PHE A 158 5.11 -20.96 -1.31
C PHE A 158 4.60 -20.20 -2.55
N ALA A 159 4.88 -18.90 -2.64
CA ALA A 159 4.53 -18.05 -3.78
C ALA A 159 5.33 -18.42 -5.03
N LYS A 160 6.63 -18.76 -4.90
CA LYS A 160 7.49 -19.15 -6.01
C LYS A 160 6.97 -20.41 -6.73
N GLU A 161 6.50 -21.41 -5.99
CA GLU A 161 5.87 -22.61 -6.56
C GLU A 161 4.61 -22.28 -7.40
N ARG A 162 3.97 -21.14 -7.13
CA ARG A 162 2.77 -20.65 -7.80
C ARG A 162 3.05 -19.57 -8.85
N GLY A 163 4.31 -19.24 -9.03
CA GLY A 163 4.76 -18.22 -9.99
C GLY A 163 4.33 -16.80 -9.59
N VAL A 164 4.19 -16.54 -8.29
CA VAL A 164 3.80 -15.24 -7.72
C VAL A 164 5.01 -14.56 -7.09
N THR A 165 5.13 -13.26 -7.32
CA THR A 165 6.10 -12.37 -6.68
C THR A 165 5.36 -11.55 -5.62
N ILE A 166 5.89 -11.53 -4.40
CA ILE A 166 5.40 -10.71 -3.30
C ILE A 166 6.08 -9.35 -3.38
N CYS A 167 5.30 -8.28 -3.36
CA CYS A 167 5.79 -6.91 -3.36
C CYS A 167 5.31 -6.21 -2.10
N VAL A 168 6.24 -5.89 -1.20
CA VAL A 168 5.95 -5.16 0.04
C VAL A 168 5.85 -3.69 -0.28
N GLU A 169 4.72 -3.10 0.04
CA GLU A 169 4.44 -1.70 -0.27
C GLU A 169 4.87 -0.76 0.85
N ASN A 170 5.44 0.38 0.47
CA ASN A 170 5.69 1.47 1.41
C ASN A 170 4.36 2.15 1.80
N ALA A 171 4.31 2.60 3.04
CA ALA A 171 3.13 3.22 3.62
C ALA A 171 3.26 4.74 3.72
N ASP A 172 2.13 5.41 3.69
CA ASP A 172 2.01 6.80 4.11
C ASP A 172 2.28 6.95 5.62
N PRO A 173 2.66 8.13 6.12
CA PRO A 173 2.75 8.37 7.54
C PRO A 173 1.37 8.18 8.17
N ARG A 174 1.24 7.24 9.06
CA ARG A 174 0.00 7.11 9.84
C ARG A 174 -0.04 8.19 10.90
N VAL A 175 -0.69 9.28 10.58
CA VAL A 175 -0.87 10.45 11.44
C VAL A 175 -1.95 10.22 12.52
N ASP A 176 -2.31 8.98 12.81
CA ASP A 176 -2.90 8.59 14.10
C ASP A 176 -2.05 9.10 15.28
N GLU A 177 -0.84 9.40 15.01
CA GLU A 177 0.18 10.09 15.78
C GLU A 177 -0.17 11.55 16.12
N GLU A 178 -0.76 12.33 15.20
CA GLU A 178 -1.29 13.65 15.58
C GLU A 178 -2.45 13.55 16.56
N ALA A 179 -3.27 12.51 16.46
CA ALA A 179 -4.31 12.29 17.46
C ALA A 179 -3.72 11.83 18.80
N LEU A 180 -2.66 11.05 18.81
CA LEU A 180 -1.90 10.77 20.02
C LEU A 180 -1.30 12.05 20.59
N TRP A 181 -0.78 12.94 19.73
CA TRP A 181 -0.30 14.26 20.12
C TRP A 181 -1.42 15.18 20.62
N GLU A 182 -2.56 15.22 19.92
CA GLU A 182 -3.72 16.00 20.37
C GLU A 182 -4.28 15.46 21.67
N LEU A 183 -4.37 14.14 21.81
CA LEU A 183 -4.78 13.48 23.04
C LEU A 183 -3.79 13.78 24.16
N ALA A 184 -2.49 13.68 23.89
CA ALA A 184 -1.43 14.02 24.82
C ALA A 184 -1.49 15.50 25.25
N ARG A 185 -1.74 16.43 24.32
CA ARG A 185 -1.96 17.85 24.65
C ARG A 185 -3.17 18.05 25.55
N ARG A 186 -4.29 17.37 25.28
CA ARG A 186 -5.52 17.46 26.10
C ARG A 186 -5.34 16.85 27.48
N VAL A 187 -4.52 15.82 27.60
CA VAL A 187 -4.22 15.11 28.86
C VAL A 187 -3.03 15.75 29.60
N ARG A 188 -2.31 16.71 28.98
CA ARG A 188 -1.20 17.46 29.58
C ARG A 188 -1.49 18.04 30.95
N VAL A 189 -2.73 18.45 31.20
CA VAL A 189 -3.18 19.01 32.49
C VAL A 189 -3.09 18.01 33.64
N LYS A 190 -2.84 16.71 33.37
CA LYS A 190 -2.80 15.63 34.38
C LYS A 190 -1.42 14.97 34.56
N GLY A 191 -0.36 15.54 34.04
CA GLY A 191 1.03 15.11 34.33
C GLY A 191 1.47 13.84 33.61
N ILE A 192 1.02 13.60 32.37
CA ILE A 192 1.49 12.50 31.54
C ILE A 192 2.68 13.00 30.69
N ASP A 193 3.89 12.87 31.22
CA ASP A 193 5.13 13.25 30.54
C ASP A 193 5.57 12.28 29.43
N LEU A 194 4.89 11.15 29.25
CA LEU A 194 5.32 10.06 28.35
C LEU A 194 5.30 10.47 26.86
N PHE A 195 4.32 11.27 26.45
CA PHE A 195 4.17 11.68 25.05
C PHE A 195 5.16 12.77 24.59
N TYR A 196 5.76 13.50 25.50
CA TYR A 196 6.76 14.52 25.15
C TYR A 196 8.12 13.97 24.73
N ARG A 197 8.34 12.68 24.90
CA ARG A 197 9.59 12.01 24.49
C ARG A 197 9.54 11.49 23.06
N ILE A 198 8.36 11.48 22.44
CA ILE A 198 8.22 11.17 21.03
C ILE A 198 8.41 12.47 20.26
N ALA A 199 9.62 12.71 19.79
CA ALA A 199 9.88 13.84 18.91
C ALA A 199 9.09 13.64 17.59
N PRO A 200 8.43 14.68 17.06
CA PRO A 200 7.86 14.61 15.73
C PRO A 200 8.93 14.14 14.74
N GLY A 201 8.66 13.05 14.01
CA GLY A 201 9.55 12.53 12.97
C GLY A 201 10.65 11.55 13.39
N GLY A 202 10.92 11.34 14.67
CA GLY A 202 12.04 10.49 15.10
C GLY A 202 11.65 9.07 15.48
N ASP A 203 10.85 8.94 16.52
CA ASP A 203 10.57 7.63 17.11
C ASP A 203 9.32 6.95 16.56
N ILE A 204 8.47 7.69 15.88
CA ILE A 204 7.20 7.23 15.31
C ILE A 204 7.42 6.34 14.08
N ALA A 205 8.43 6.64 13.27
CA ALA A 205 8.90 5.76 12.19
C ALA A 205 9.26 4.34 12.67
N LEU A 206 9.42 4.12 13.97
CA LEU A 206 9.63 2.78 14.55
C LEU A 206 8.39 1.89 14.41
N TYR A 207 7.20 2.46 14.45
CA TYR A 207 5.94 1.72 14.46
C TYR A 207 5.40 1.40 13.08
N ASN A 208 5.90 2.09 12.06
CA ASN A 208 5.56 1.88 10.66
C ASN A 208 6.85 1.97 9.83
N TYR A 209 7.58 0.88 9.71
CA TYR A 209 8.85 0.88 8.96
C TYR A 209 8.62 1.19 7.48
N GLY A 210 7.44 0.88 6.94
CA GLY A 210 7.08 1.17 5.54
C GLY A 210 7.01 2.66 5.21
N GLY A 211 6.81 3.54 6.21
CA GLY A 211 6.90 4.98 6.03
C GLY A 211 8.33 5.49 5.79
N MET A 212 9.35 4.67 6.07
CA MET A 212 10.76 5.00 5.88
C MET A 212 11.37 4.07 4.83
N ILE A 213 11.58 4.58 3.62
CA ILE A 213 12.06 3.77 2.49
C ILE A 213 13.38 3.03 2.80
N SER A 214 14.28 3.63 3.55
CA SER A 214 15.52 2.95 3.97
C SER A 214 15.25 1.69 4.81
N ARG A 215 14.29 1.74 5.72
CA ARG A 215 13.91 0.60 6.55
C ARG A 215 13.16 -0.46 5.76
N LEU A 216 12.28 -0.05 4.84
CA LEU A 216 11.61 -0.99 3.93
C LEU A 216 12.64 -1.75 3.07
N VAL A 217 13.64 -1.05 2.53
CA VAL A 217 14.74 -1.67 1.78
C VAL A 217 15.51 -2.67 2.66
N GLU A 218 15.82 -2.32 3.90
CA GLU A 218 16.47 -3.24 4.84
C GLU A 218 15.60 -4.47 5.13
N GLN A 219 14.30 -4.29 5.31
CA GLN A 219 13.35 -5.37 5.56
C GLN A 219 13.31 -6.33 4.36
N VAL A 220 13.13 -5.84 3.15
CA VAL A 220 13.09 -6.66 1.93
C VAL A 220 14.43 -7.35 1.67
N LYS A 221 15.55 -6.64 1.86
CA LYS A 221 16.90 -7.28 1.79
C LYS A 221 17.04 -8.40 2.80
N GLY A 222 16.52 -8.21 4.00
CA GLY A 222 16.57 -9.20 5.08
C GLY A 222 15.77 -10.46 4.80
N VAL A 223 14.71 -10.39 3.98
CA VAL A 223 13.96 -11.57 3.51
C VAL A 223 14.83 -12.47 2.62
N GLY A 224 15.69 -11.90 1.77
CA GLY A 224 16.68 -12.62 0.98
C GLY A 224 16.13 -13.54 -0.10
N LYS A 225 14.94 -13.26 -0.66
CA LYS A 225 14.28 -14.07 -1.69
C LYS A 225 14.13 -13.27 -2.99
N GLU A 226 14.44 -13.89 -4.13
CA GLU A 226 14.36 -13.26 -5.46
C GLU A 226 12.93 -12.81 -5.83
N ASN A 227 11.92 -13.57 -5.40
CA ASN A 227 10.51 -13.27 -5.66
C ASN A 227 9.86 -12.44 -4.54
N VAL A 228 10.67 -11.72 -3.76
CA VAL A 228 10.21 -10.64 -2.88
C VAL A 228 10.83 -9.33 -3.34
N GLY A 229 10.04 -8.30 -3.42
CA GLY A 229 10.47 -6.96 -3.83
C GLY A 229 9.61 -5.88 -3.18
N ILE A 230 9.69 -4.69 -3.74
CA ILE A 230 8.97 -3.52 -3.28
C ILE A 230 7.91 -3.15 -4.32
N THR A 231 6.68 -2.92 -3.86
CA THR A 231 5.75 -2.00 -4.52
C THR A 231 6.12 -0.61 -4.05
N PHE A 232 6.61 0.23 -4.96
CA PHE A 232 6.91 1.61 -4.61
C PHE A 232 5.71 2.49 -4.95
N ASP A 233 4.98 2.87 -3.92
CA ASP A 233 3.92 3.88 -4.02
C ASP A 233 4.53 5.27 -3.91
N PHE A 234 4.39 6.07 -4.98
CA PHE A 234 4.99 7.40 -5.06
C PHE A 234 4.26 8.43 -4.22
N GLY A 235 2.94 8.32 -4.08
CA GLY A 235 2.16 9.21 -3.23
C GLY A 235 2.49 9.03 -1.76
N HIS A 236 2.46 7.79 -1.28
CA HIS A 236 2.86 7.45 0.09
C HIS A 236 4.28 7.92 0.40
N ALA A 237 5.25 7.66 -0.50
CA ALA A 237 6.63 8.09 -0.31
C ALA A 237 6.77 9.61 -0.32
N TYR A 238 6.00 10.32 -1.16
CA TYR A 238 6.03 11.77 -1.23
C TYR A 238 5.51 12.41 0.06
N ILE A 239 4.36 11.95 0.57
CA ILE A 239 3.83 12.38 1.87
C ILE A 239 4.82 12.05 3.00
N ALA A 240 5.37 10.83 3.01
CA ALA A 240 6.32 10.38 4.02
C ALA A 240 7.61 11.20 4.01
N SER A 241 8.13 11.58 2.83
CA SER A 241 9.33 12.38 2.69
C SER A 241 9.19 13.76 3.33
N HIS A 242 8.03 14.42 3.14
CA HIS A 242 7.74 15.69 3.78
C HIS A 242 7.55 15.58 5.29
N TYR A 243 6.95 14.49 5.74
CA TYR A 243 6.65 14.27 7.15
C TYR A 243 7.90 13.88 7.95
N TYR A 244 8.69 12.94 7.42
CA TYR A 244 9.89 12.43 8.09
C TYR A 244 11.17 13.19 7.73
N GLY A 245 11.15 14.05 6.71
CA GLY A 245 12.26 14.92 6.33
C GLY A 245 13.39 14.21 5.58
N PHE A 246 13.10 13.20 4.76
CA PHE A 246 14.07 12.57 3.86
C PHE A 246 13.90 13.07 2.41
N ASP A 247 14.93 12.91 1.58
CA ASP A 247 14.85 13.26 0.17
C ASP A 247 14.02 12.21 -0.59
N PHE A 248 12.92 12.66 -1.22
CA PHE A 248 12.00 11.81 -1.94
C PHE A 248 12.67 11.12 -3.14
N LEU A 249 13.42 11.88 -3.94
CA LEU A 249 14.02 11.36 -5.17
C LEU A 249 15.20 10.42 -4.88
N ASP A 250 15.99 10.70 -3.86
CA ASP A 250 17.06 9.80 -3.40
C ASP A 250 16.48 8.50 -2.83
N SER A 251 15.30 8.56 -2.23
CA SER A 251 14.62 7.36 -1.72
C SER A 251 14.20 6.39 -2.84
N ILE A 252 13.85 6.90 -4.03
CA ILE A 252 13.57 6.09 -5.23
C ILE A 252 14.84 5.36 -5.69
N GLU A 253 15.97 6.07 -5.76
CA GLU A 253 17.26 5.47 -6.16
C GLU A 253 17.70 4.37 -5.17
N LEU A 254 17.46 4.60 -3.87
CA LEU A 254 17.77 3.61 -2.83
C LEU A 254 16.92 2.32 -2.99
N ALA A 255 15.63 2.47 -3.28
CA ALA A 255 14.71 1.34 -3.44
C ALA A 255 14.80 0.66 -4.80
N ARG A 256 15.29 1.35 -5.83
CA ARG A 256 15.29 0.93 -7.24
C ARG A 256 15.72 -0.52 -7.49
N PRO A 257 16.78 -1.06 -6.87
CA PRO A 257 17.19 -2.46 -7.09
C PRO A 257 16.14 -3.48 -6.64
N PHE A 258 15.19 -3.09 -5.82
CA PHE A 258 14.17 -3.94 -5.22
C PHE A 258 12.77 -3.69 -5.77
N ILE A 259 12.56 -2.59 -6.53
CA ILE A 259 11.25 -2.25 -7.09
C ILE A 259 10.85 -3.27 -8.14
N LYS A 260 9.72 -3.94 -7.93
CA LYS A 260 9.11 -4.89 -8.85
C LYS A 260 7.71 -4.47 -9.31
N HIS A 261 7.09 -3.55 -8.59
CA HIS A 261 5.82 -2.96 -8.90
C HIS A 261 5.81 -1.49 -8.47
N VAL A 262 4.97 -0.66 -9.07
CA VAL A 262 4.82 0.73 -8.68
C VAL A 262 3.36 1.13 -8.67
N HIS A 263 2.97 1.90 -7.65
CA HIS A 263 1.71 2.62 -7.58
C HIS A 263 1.92 4.09 -7.87
N VAL A 264 1.00 4.65 -8.65
CA VAL A 264 1.11 6.00 -9.20
C VAL A 264 -0.20 6.74 -8.98
N HIS A 265 -0.16 7.78 -8.22
CA HIS A 265 -1.24 8.73 -8.02
C HIS A 265 -0.65 10.06 -7.55
N ASP A 266 -1.41 11.14 -7.58
CA ASP A 266 -0.91 12.46 -7.22
C ASP A 266 -1.51 12.97 -5.91
N ASP A 267 -0.72 13.76 -5.20
CA ASP A 267 -1.08 14.45 -3.97
C ASP A 267 -0.23 15.73 -3.77
N PHE A 268 -0.33 16.35 -2.59
CA PHE A 268 0.38 17.58 -2.24
C PHE A 268 1.46 17.39 -1.15
N GLY A 269 1.84 16.14 -0.83
CA GLY A 269 2.83 15.84 0.19
C GLY A 269 2.45 16.28 1.61
N ARG A 270 1.15 16.46 1.89
CA ARG A 270 0.68 16.93 3.20
C ARG A 270 0.00 15.79 3.93
N PRO A 271 0.56 15.33 5.06
CA PRO A 271 -0.06 14.25 5.82
C PRO A 271 -1.45 14.64 6.34
N ALA A 272 -2.34 13.69 6.45
CA ALA A 272 -3.64 13.87 7.09
C ALA A 272 -3.58 13.43 8.55
N GLY A 273 -4.39 14.08 9.41
CA GLY A 273 -4.70 13.59 10.74
C GLY A 273 -5.72 12.44 10.71
N VAL A 274 -6.14 11.99 11.87
CA VAL A 274 -7.00 10.81 12.12
C VAL A 274 -8.35 10.80 11.39
N ASP A 275 -8.81 11.93 10.87
CA ASP A 275 -10.06 11.98 10.12
C ASP A 275 -9.83 11.43 8.69
N ARG A 276 -10.03 10.13 8.55
CA ARG A 276 -9.89 9.39 7.29
C ARG A 276 -10.94 9.75 6.24
N ARG A 277 -11.83 10.69 6.48
CA ARG A 277 -12.75 11.19 5.46
C ARG A 277 -12.02 12.11 4.49
N GLN A 278 -11.22 11.52 3.64
CA GLN A 278 -10.41 12.19 2.62
C GLN A 278 -11.20 13.23 1.81
N ILE A 279 -12.49 12.98 1.62
CA ILE A 279 -13.41 13.91 0.92
C ILE A 279 -13.37 15.34 1.49
N VAL A 280 -13.30 15.51 2.81
CA VAL A 280 -13.26 16.84 3.44
C VAL A 280 -11.87 17.46 3.43
N LEU A 281 -10.84 16.64 3.23
CA LEU A 281 -9.44 17.07 3.25
C LEU A 281 -8.92 17.50 1.87
N ILE A 282 -9.59 17.08 0.79
CA ILE A 282 -9.17 17.37 -0.60
C ILE A 282 -9.01 18.87 -0.84
N SER A 283 -9.96 19.69 -0.37
CA SER A 283 -9.89 21.14 -0.53
C SER A 283 -8.69 21.78 0.19
N GLN A 284 -8.05 21.05 1.09
CA GLN A 284 -6.86 21.47 1.83
C GLN A 284 -5.60 20.80 1.30
N GLY A 285 -5.72 19.88 0.34
CA GLY A 285 -4.61 19.11 -0.20
C GLY A 285 -3.93 18.23 0.85
N LYS A 286 -4.69 17.63 1.76
CA LYS A 286 -4.16 16.81 2.86
C LYS A 286 -4.54 15.34 2.71
N GLY A 287 -3.60 14.48 3.07
CA GLY A 287 -3.74 13.02 3.08
C GLY A 287 -3.40 12.39 1.76
N ASP A 288 -3.56 11.08 1.74
CA ASP A 288 -3.37 10.24 0.60
C ASP A 288 -4.58 10.36 -0.35
N LEU A 289 -4.47 11.23 -1.35
CA LEU A 289 -5.60 11.70 -2.15
C LEU A 289 -5.91 10.84 -3.36
N HIS A 290 -4.94 10.04 -3.83
CA HIS A 290 -5.07 9.18 -5.02
C HIS A 290 -5.66 9.91 -6.22
N MET A 291 -5.13 11.10 -6.53
CA MET A 291 -5.55 11.93 -7.66
C MET A 291 -4.89 11.50 -8.97
N PRO A 292 -5.49 11.85 -10.13
CA PRO A 292 -4.80 11.74 -11.41
C PRO A 292 -3.46 12.47 -11.43
N ILE A 293 -2.47 11.91 -12.13
CA ILE A 293 -1.16 12.56 -12.35
C ILE A 293 -1.37 13.95 -12.94
N GLY A 294 -0.63 14.92 -12.42
CA GLY A 294 -0.66 16.32 -12.85
C GLY A 294 -1.69 17.19 -12.12
N TRP A 295 -2.43 16.58 -11.16
CA TRP A 295 -3.37 17.34 -10.33
C TRP A 295 -2.76 17.75 -8.99
N GLY A 296 -1.63 17.14 -8.58
CA GLY A 296 -0.90 17.43 -7.36
C GLY A 296 0.47 18.07 -7.62
N GLU A 297 1.42 17.79 -6.75
CA GLU A 297 2.74 18.39 -6.74
C GLU A 297 3.89 17.36 -6.86
N ILE A 298 3.58 16.07 -7.07
CA ILE A 298 4.61 15.04 -7.23
C ILE A 298 5.41 15.29 -8.53
N PRO A 299 6.74 15.36 -8.46
CA PRO A 299 7.58 15.69 -9.62
C PRO A 299 7.74 14.46 -10.55
N TYR A 300 6.67 14.07 -11.26
CA TYR A 300 6.63 12.83 -12.03
C TYR A 300 7.65 12.74 -13.19
N ARG A 301 8.12 13.86 -13.73
CA ARG A 301 9.23 13.84 -14.73
C ARG A 301 10.52 13.31 -14.11
N GLU A 302 10.84 13.77 -12.90
CA GLU A 302 12.01 13.36 -12.14
C GLU A 302 11.85 11.92 -11.64
N VAL A 303 10.64 11.55 -11.20
CA VAL A 303 10.28 10.19 -10.79
C VAL A 303 10.51 9.20 -11.93
N PHE A 304 9.85 9.41 -13.07
CA PHE A 304 9.95 8.49 -14.20
C PHE A 304 11.36 8.45 -14.81
N SER A 305 12.10 9.56 -14.77
CA SER A 305 13.50 9.55 -15.18
C SER A 305 14.37 8.58 -14.35
N ARG A 306 14.01 8.32 -13.09
CA ARG A 306 14.68 7.36 -12.22
C ARG A 306 14.23 5.91 -12.43
N LEU A 307 13.11 5.72 -13.12
CA LEU A 307 12.60 4.39 -13.49
C LEU A 307 13.20 3.84 -14.79
N LYS A 308 14.21 4.47 -15.38
CA LYS A 308 14.87 3.95 -16.58
C LYS A 308 15.37 2.54 -16.35
N GLY A 309 14.92 1.60 -17.22
CA GLY A 309 15.22 0.18 -17.08
C GLY A 309 14.27 -0.60 -16.15
N TYR A 310 13.22 0.04 -15.64
CA TYR A 310 12.13 -0.66 -14.99
C TYR A 310 11.30 -1.43 -16.01
N GLU A 311 11.01 -2.70 -15.72
CA GLU A 311 10.30 -3.62 -16.62
C GLU A 311 8.99 -4.15 -16.01
N GLY A 312 8.47 -3.48 -15.00
CA GLY A 312 7.23 -3.85 -14.32
C GLY A 312 5.99 -3.18 -14.90
N VAL A 313 4.90 -3.24 -14.15
CA VAL A 313 3.63 -2.55 -14.42
C VAL A 313 3.66 -1.19 -13.75
N VAL A 314 3.21 -0.16 -14.44
CA VAL A 314 2.93 1.15 -13.85
C VAL A 314 1.43 1.19 -13.52
N LEU A 315 1.08 1.05 -12.26
CA LEU A 315 -0.30 0.97 -11.81
C LEU A 315 -0.79 2.32 -11.31
N LEU A 316 -1.82 2.86 -11.95
CA LEU A 316 -2.52 4.03 -11.44
C LEU A 316 -3.44 3.59 -10.29
N GLU A 317 -3.25 4.17 -9.12
CA GLU A 317 -4.10 3.88 -7.96
C GLU A 317 -5.00 5.09 -7.66
N LEU A 318 -6.18 5.08 -8.25
CA LEU A 318 -7.09 6.23 -8.24
C LEU A 318 -8.36 5.96 -7.44
N LYS A 319 -8.81 6.96 -6.66
CA LYS A 319 -10.11 6.86 -5.99
C LYS A 319 -11.27 6.88 -7.00
N PRO A 320 -12.40 6.20 -6.69
CA PRO A 320 -13.56 6.10 -7.60
C PRO A 320 -14.13 7.44 -8.08
N ARG A 321 -13.96 8.49 -7.30
CA ARG A 321 -14.40 9.85 -7.66
C ARG A 321 -13.71 10.40 -8.91
N TYR A 322 -12.51 9.88 -9.25
CA TYR A 322 -11.73 10.28 -10.42
C TYR A 322 -12.03 9.45 -11.67
N ARG A 323 -13.01 8.55 -11.59
CA ARG A 323 -13.42 7.72 -12.72
C ARG A 323 -13.74 8.49 -14.01
N PRO A 324 -14.34 9.70 -13.98
CA PRO A 324 -14.53 10.50 -15.20
C PRO A 324 -13.25 10.94 -15.89
N TYR A 325 -12.10 10.84 -15.22
CA TYR A 325 -10.80 11.34 -15.67
C TYR A 325 -9.80 10.22 -16.00
N LEU A 326 -10.25 8.97 -16.10
CA LEU A 326 -9.35 7.82 -16.34
C LEU A 326 -8.58 7.93 -17.67
N GLU A 327 -9.24 8.37 -18.74
CA GLU A 327 -8.58 8.53 -20.03
C GLU A 327 -7.53 9.65 -20.00
N GLU A 328 -7.83 10.75 -19.32
CA GLU A 328 -6.91 11.87 -19.10
C GLU A 328 -5.68 11.40 -18.29
N ALA A 329 -5.90 10.71 -17.17
CA ALA A 329 -4.85 10.18 -16.32
C ALA A 329 -3.95 9.20 -17.08
N LEU A 330 -4.53 8.30 -17.86
CA LEU A 330 -3.78 7.36 -18.69
C LEU A 330 -2.96 8.04 -19.76
N GLN A 331 -3.53 9.03 -20.47
CA GLN A 331 -2.84 9.80 -21.50
C GLN A 331 -1.68 10.60 -20.93
N GLU A 332 -1.88 11.26 -19.80
CA GLU A 332 -0.83 12.02 -19.12
C GLU A 332 0.30 11.12 -18.63
N THR A 333 -0.04 9.95 -18.07
CA THR A 333 0.96 8.94 -17.68
C THR A 333 1.79 8.48 -18.87
N ARG A 334 1.15 8.13 -19.99
CA ARG A 334 1.84 7.73 -21.23
C ARG A 334 2.75 8.84 -21.75
N ARG A 335 2.26 10.08 -21.77
CA ARG A 335 3.04 11.22 -22.22
C ARG A 335 4.31 11.40 -21.38
N LEU A 336 4.20 11.35 -20.07
CA LEU A 336 5.33 11.53 -19.15
C LEU A 336 6.33 10.38 -19.25
N LEU A 337 5.85 9.12 -19.35
CA LEU A 337 6.73 7.95 -19.55
C LEU A 337 7.52 8.07 -20.85
N ALA A 338 6.85 8.43 -21.96
CA ALA A 338 7.49 8.65 -23.26
C ALA A 338 8.55 9.75 -23.21
N GLU A 339 8.23 10.91 -22.62
CA GLU A 339 9.17 12.01 -22.45
C GLU A 339 10.40 11.65 -21.62
N CYS A 340 10.26 10.70 -20.67
CA CYS A 340 11.34 10.21 -19.82
C CYS A 340 12.08 9.00 -20.41
N GLY A 341 11.61 8.43 -21.54
CA GLY A 341 12.20 7.26 -22.18
C GLY A 341 12.06 5.97 -21.36
N VAL A 342 10.89 5.77 -20.75
CA VAL A 342 10.52 4.61 -19.89
C VAL A 342 9.49 3.70 -20.59
N GLU A 343 9.27 3.85 -21.89
CA GLU A 343 8.36 3.03 -22.71
C GLU A 343 8.86 1.59 -22.91
#